data_ad9051db71a6a10f889f1c4e4faabcea
#
_entry.id   ad9051db71a6a10f889f1c4e4faabcea
#
_cell.length_a   1.000
_cell.length_b   1.000
_cell.length_c   1.000
_cell.angle_alpha   90.00
_cell.angle_beta   90.00
_cell.angle_gamma   90.00
#
_symmetry.space_group_name_H-M   'P 1'
#
loop_
_entity.id
_entity.type
_entity.pdbx_description
1 polymer ?
#
loop_
_entity_poly.entity_id
_entity_poly.type
_entity_poly.pdbx_seq_one_letter_code
_entity_poly.pdbx_strand_id
1 'polypeptide(L)' 'MNITKAKYFQNNDQNISVNTTIDGVDFSVPIDTNNRHYQEILLWVEAGNTIEAAD' A
#
# COMPACT_ATOMS: atom_id res chain seq x y z
N MET A 1 -5.68 -6.19 11.24
CA MET A 1 -5.15 -6.27 9.86
C MET A 1 -3.63 -6.22 9.93
N ASN A 2 -2.96 -7.26 9.45
CA ASN A 2 -1.52 -7.39 9.59
C ASN A 2 -0.84 -7.19 8.23
N ILE A 3 -0.31 -5.99 7.99
CA ILE A 3 0.38 -5.64 6.76
C ILE A 3 1.86 -6.02 6.93
N THR A 4 2.39 -6.85 6.03
CA THR A 4 3.78 -7.29 6.09
C THR A 4 4.66 -6.62 5.05
N LYS A 5 4.09 -6.14 3.95
CA LYS A 5 4.84 -5.38 2.95
C LYS A 5 3.89 -4.53 2.12
N ALA A 6 4.44 -3.47 1.53
CA ALA A 6 3.71 -2.61 0.60
C ALA A 6 4.70 -2.01 -0.38
N LYS A 7 4.28 -1.88 -1.64
CA LYS A 7 5.10 -1.35 -2.72
C LYS A 7 4.22 -0.61 -3.71
N TYR A 8 4.66 0.58 -4.13
CA TYR A 8 3.91 1.35 -5.12
C TYR A 8 3.93 0.66 -6.49
N PHE A 9 2.81 0.75 -7.18
CA PHE A 9 2.70 0.37 -8.58
C PHE A 9 2.53 1.64 -9.41
N GLN A 10 3.41 1.83 -10.42
CA GLN A 10 3.40 3.01 -11.27
C GLN A 10 2.90 2.71 -12.67
N ASN A 11 2.25 3.72 -13.26
CA ASN A 11 1.91 3.73 -14.67
C ASN A 11 2.20 5.15 -15.18
N ASN A 12 2.99 5.28 -16.26
CA ASN A 12 3.41 6.58 -16.80
C ASN A 12 4.07 7.47 -15.75
N ASP A 13 4.97 6.89 -14.95
CA ASP A 13 5.71 7.57 -13.87
C ASP A 13 4.82 8.12 -12.76
N GLN A 14 3.57 7.62 -12.65
CA GLN A 14 2.66 7.98 -11.56
C GLN A 14 2.34 6.78 -10.69
N ASN A 15 2.40 6.97 -9.37
CA ASN A 15 1.93 5.97 -8.43
C ASN A 15 0.41 5.92 -8.49
N ILE A 16 -0.17 4.80 -8.90
CA ILE A 16 -1.63 4.66 -9.05
C ILE A 16 -2.23 3.69 -8.04
N SER A 17 -1.42 2.81 -7.46
CA SER A 17 -1.89 1.85 -6.47
C SER A 17 -0.73 1.39 -5.60
N VAL A 18 -1.07 0.62 -4.56
CA VAL A 18 -0.09 -0.02 -3.68
C VAL A 18 -0.36 -1.52 -3.71
N ASN A 19 0.66 -2.28 -4.08
CA ASN A 19 0.62 -3.73 -3.96
C ASN A 19 1.07 -4.09 -2.55
N THR A 20 0.20 -4.71 -1.78
CA THR A 20 0.44 -4.97 -0.37
C THR A 20 0.05 -6.39 -0.01
N THR A 21 0.68 -6.92 1.03
CA THR A 21 0.32 -8.22 1.61
C THR A 21 -0.32 -7.98 2.97
N ILE A 22 -1.57 -8.40 3.11
CA ILE A 22 -2.36 -8.25 4.33
C ILE A 22 -2.80 -9.65 4.78
N ASP A 23 -2.42 -10.02 6.00
CA ASP A 23 -2.75 -11.35 6.57
C ASP A 23 -2.37 -12.50 5.63
N GLY A 24 -1.23 -12.35 4.94
CA GLY A 24 -0.70 -13.38 4.05
C GLY A 24 -1.33 -13.42 2.66
N VAL A 25 -2.20 -12.46 2.33
CA VAL A 25 -2.88 -12.37 1.03
C VAL A 25 -2.46 -11.09 0.32
N ASP A 26 -2.15 -11.20 -0.97
CA ASP A 26 -1.73 -10.06 -1.78
C ASP A 26 -2.93 -9.28 -2.31
N PHE A 27 -2.86 -7.96 -2.17
CA PHE A 27 -3.89 -7.05 -2.65
C PHE A 27 -3.28 -5.94 -3.48
N SER A 28 -4.06 -5.43 -4.43
CA SER A 28 -3.76 -4.18 -5.13
C SER A 28 -4.74 -3.12 -4.61
N VAL A 29 -4.23 -2.10 -3.95
CA VAL A 29 -5.04 -1.10 -3.24
C VAL A 29 -4.90 0.24 -3.94
N PRO A 30 -6.01 0.87 -4.37
CA PRO A 30 -5.92 2.18 -5.02
C PRO A 30 -5.46 3.25 -4.02
N ILE A 31 -4.76 4.26 -4.54
CA ILE A 31 -4.36 5.41 -3.72
C ILE A 31 -5.57 6.34 -3.59
N ASP A 32 -6.41 6.03 -2.65
CA ASP A 32 -7.68 6.73 -2.42
C ASP A 32 -7.93 6.81 -0.91
N THR A 33 -7.99 8.02 -0.38
CA THR A 33 -8.15 8.24 1.05
C THR A 33 -9.49 7.76 1.58
N ASN A 34 -10.44 7.46 0.70
CA ASN A 34 -11.73 6.87 1.08
C ASN A 34 -11.70 5.34 1.10
N ASN A 35 -10.60 4.72 0.64
CA ASN A 35 -10.46 3.27 0.64
C ASN A 35 -9.96 2.80 1.99
N ARG A 36 -10.69 1.85 2.62
CA ARG A 36 -10.33 1.36 3.95
C ARG A 36 -8.95 0.72 3.99
N HIS A 37 -8.60 -0.08 2.99
CA HIS A 37 -7.28 -0.73 2.97
C HIS A 37 -6.17 0.31 2.84
N TYR A 38 -6.38 1.35 2.04
CA TYR A 38 -5.39 2.41 1.91
C TYR A 38 -5.22 3.17 3.24
N GLN A 39 -6.32 3.43 3.96
CA GLN A 39 -6.26 4.06 5.28
C GLN A 39 -5.43 3.22 6.25
N GLU A 40 -5.59 1.90 6.23
CA GLU A 40 -4.80 0.99 7.06
C GLU A 40 -3.31 1.01 6.69
N ILE A 41 -3.01 1.11 5.39
CA ILE A 41 -1.63 1.24 4.92
C ILE A 41 -1.01 2.53 5.46
N LEU A 42 -1.75 3.63 5.46
CA LEU A 42 -1.26 4.91 6.00
C LEU A 42 -0.96 4.81 7.49
N LEU A 43 -1.82 4.15 8.26
CA LEU A 43 -1.57 3.91 9.68
C LEU A 43 -0.32 3.05 9.90
N TRP A 44 -0.13 2.06 9.06
CA TRP A 44 1.04 1.19 9.11
C TRP A 44 2.33 1.99 8.83
N VAL A 45 2.29 2.94 7.89
CA VAL A 45 3.42 3.83 7.62
C VAL A 45 3.70 4.72 8.83
N GLU A 46 2.66 5.27 9.47
CA GLU A 46 2.82 6.09 10.67
C GLU A 46 3.45 5.31 11.82
N ALA A 47 3.26 4.00 11.85
CA ALA A 47 3.85 3.14 12.88
C ALA A 47 5.36 2.91 12.67
N GLY A 48 5.95 3.47 11.62
CA GLY A 48 7.39 3.37 11.37
C GLY A 48 7.76 2.50 10.16
N ASN A 49 6.78 2.12 9.34
CA ASN A 49 7.04 1.30 8.15
C ASN A 49 7.10 2.17 6.90
N THR A 50 7.56 1.59 5.81
CA THR A 50 7.77 2.33 4.56
C THR A 50 7.12 1.58 3.40
N ILE A 51 6.42 2.32 2.53
CA ILE A 51 5.96 1.78 1.25
C ILE A 51 7.16 1.84 0.30
N GLU A 52 7.54 0.69 -0.26
CA GLU A 52 8.68 0.62 -1.17
C GLU A 52 8.37 1.37 -2.47
N ALA A 53 9.42 1.95 -3.07
CA ALA A 53 9.29 2.62 -4.36
C ALA A 53 8.94 1.60 -5.45
N ALA A 54 8.23 2.05 -6.48
CA ALA A 54 7.91 1.23 -7.63
C ALA A 54 9.17 0.82 -8.40
N ASP A 55 9.10 -0.32 -9.05
CA ASP A 55 10.19 -0.82 -9.91
C ASP A 55 10.43 0.07 -11.14
#